data_91306297f80532a5a9f763d29ca5980d
#
_entry.id   91306297f80532a5a9f763d29ca5980d
#
_cell.length_a   1.000
_cell.length_b   1.000
_cell.length_c   1.000
_cell.angle_alpha   90.00
_cell.angle_beta   90.00
_cell.angle_gamma   90.00
#
_symmetry.space_group_name_H-M   'P 1'
#
loop_
_entity.id
_entity.type
_entity.pdbx_description
1 polymer ?
#
loop_
_entity_poly.entity_id
_entity_poly.type
_entity_poly.pdbx_seq_one_letter_code
_entity_poly.pdbx_strand_id
1 'polypeptide(L)'
;FTGHKCLMGPTGIGGSYIGDEVPILGTRFGGTGVRSAYPYHLDEFPYRMECGTLNIVGVAGLNAGMKWIQKEGMNNLHEKEMRMWTRLRDGLKEIEGVTIYCCDSAENHNSVLSFNLEDWEAGDVGTMLDVDYNIACRTGLQCAPLVHTQLGTDKIHGTVRLSIGPFNTDEHIEAAIEAVEDIASIKK
;
A
#
# COMPACT_ATOMS: atom_id res chain seq x y z
N PHE A 1 -8.72 0.42 9.76
CA PHE A 1 -8.22 0.11 8.41
C PHE A 1 -8.51 1.24 7.44
N THR A 2 -7.70 1.32 6.39
CA THR A 2 -7.94 2.24 5.28
C THR A 2 -8.58 1.51 4.09
N GLY A 3 -9.56 2.14 3.44
CA GLY A 3 -10.29 1.51 2.34
C GLY A 3 -9.60 1.61 0.98
N HIS A 4 -8.76 2.64 0.77
CA HIS A 4 -8.19 2.96 -0.55
C HIS A 4 -6.87 2.26 -0.88
N LYS A 5 -6.52 1.20 -0.18
CA LYS A 5 -5.33 0.35 -0.45
C LYS A 5 -5.78 -1.05 -0.86
N CYS A 6 -5.32 -2.08 -0.18
CA CYS A 6 -5.62 -3.49 -0.53
C CYS A 6 -7.12 -3.83 -0.54
N LEU A 7 -7.99 -3.01 0.06
CA LEU A 7 -9.45 -3.21 0.01
C LEU A 7 -10.13 -2.65 -1.24
N MET A 8 -9.38 -2.06 -2.17
CA MET A 8 -9.87 -1.56 -3.47
C MET A 8 -10.98 -0.52 -3.39
N GLY A 9 -11.14 0.15 -2.25
CA GLY A 9 -12.10 1.24 -2.09
C GLY A 9 -11.57 2.57 -2.62
N PRO A 10 -12.43 3.57 -2.81
CA PRO A 10 -12.02 4.91 -3.19
C PRO A 10 -11.28 5.63 -2.06
N THR A 11 -10.65 6.76 -2.38
CA THR A 11 -10.04 7.66 -1.38
C THR A 11 -11.10 8.23 -0.44
N GLY A 12 -10.69 8.58 0.78
CA GLY A 12 -11.58 9.20 1.78
C GLY A 12 -12.53 8.24 2.49
N ILE A 13 -12.29 6.93 2.39
CA ILE A 13 -13.04 5.91 3.12
C ILE A 13 -12.10 4.98 3.91
N GLY A 14 -12.54 4.58 5.06
CA GLY A 14 -11.90 3.62 5.93
C GLY A 14 -12.89 3.19 7.00
N GLY A 15 -12.44 2.39 7.95
CA GLY A 15 -13.29 1.95 9.05
C GLY A 15 -12.46 1.48 10.25
N SER A 16 -13.17 1.22 11.34
CA SER A 16 -12.62 0.60 12.53
C SER A 16 -13.53 -0.54 12.99
N TYR A 17 -12.94 -1.57 13.51
CA TYR A 17 -13.63 -2.60 14.27
C TYR A 17 -13.32 -2.40 15.75
N ILE A 18 -14.36 -2.38 16.56
CA ILE A 18 -14.27 -2.19 18.01
C ILE A 18 -15.02 -3.35 18.64
N GLY A 19 -14.34 -4.09 19.49
CA GLY A 19 -14.96 -5.17 20.26
C GLY A 19 -15.94 -4.63 21.29
N ASP A 20 -17.00 -5.35 21.57
CA ASP A 20 -18.10 -4.93 22.46
C ASP A 20 -17.63 -4.58 23.88
N GLU A 21 -16.56 -5.22 24.33
CA GLU A 21 -15.97 -5.02 25.67
C GLU A 21 -15.10 -3.75 25.79
N VAL A 22 -14.84 -3.05 24.66
CA VAL A 22 -13.94 -1.89 24.67
C VAL A 22 -14.73 -0.61 24.97
N PRO A 23 -14.49 0.04 26.12
CA PRO A 23 -15.12 1.31 26.41
C PRO A 23 -14.56 2.41 25.52
N ILE A 24 -15.38 2.94 24.63
CA ILE A 24 -15.00 4.04 23.74
C ILE A 24 -15.90 5.25 24.00
N LEU A 25 -15.28 6.42 24.07
CA LEU A 25 -15.98 7.70 24.13
C LEU A 25 -15.98 8.35 22.75
N GLY A 26 -17.11 8.93 22.38
CA GLY A 26 -17.19 9.78 21.19
C GLY A 26 -16.26 10.99 21.33
N THR A 27 -15.50 11.28 20.28
CA THR A 27 -14.57 12.41 20.22
C THR A 27 -15.03 13.49 19.25
N ARG A 28 -16.11 13.23 18.51
CA ARG A 28 -16.71 14.16 17.54
C ARG A 28 -18.20 14.25 17.79
N PHE A 29 -18.73 15.45 17.71
CA PHE A 29 -20.12 15.73 18.01
C PHE A 29 -20.71 16.61 16.90
N GLY A 30 -21.96 16.33 16.53
CA GLY A 30 -22.68 17.05 15.47
C GLY A 30 -23.94 16.33 15.04
N GLY A 31 -24.60 16.85 14.03
CA GLY A 31 -25.78 16.21 13.46
C GLY A 31 -25.46 14.82 12.91
N THR A 32 -26.30 13.86 13.18
CA THR A 32 -26.15 12.46 12.72
C THR A 32 -27.02 12.12 11.52
N GLY A 33 -27.91 13.04 11.10
CA GLY A 33 -28.92 12.81 10.06
C GLY A 33 -30.10 11.94 10.51
N VAL A 34 -30.11 11.49 11.78
CA VAL A 34 -31.20 10.72 12.39
C VAL A 34 -31.62 11.39 13.70
N ARG A 35 -32.90 11.19 14.12
CA ARG A 35 -33.47 11.75 15.36
C ARG A 35 -33.25 13.27 15.49
N SER A 36 -33.56 14.01 14.43
CA SER A 36 -33.28 15.46 14.32
C SER A 36 -33.89 16.33 15.44
N ALA A 37 -34.91 15.86 16.11
CA ALA A 37 -35.53 16.55 17.27
C ALA A 37 -34.79 16.29 18.60
N TYR A 38 -33.83 15.38 18.63
CA TYR A 38 -33.06 15.06 19.84
C TYR A 38 -31.87 16.03 19.96
N PRO A 39 -31.74 16.76 21.08
CA PRO A 39 -30.80 17.86 21.16
C PRO A 39 -29.35 17.44 21.45
N TYR A 40 -29.11 16.17 21.74
CA TYR A 40 -27.78 15.67 22.08
C TYR A 40 -27.27 14.73 20.99
N HIS A 41 -25.94 14.56 20.95
CA HIS A 41 -25.33 13.54 20.09
C HIS A 41 -25.73 12.14 20.55
N LEU A 42 -25.98 11.24 19.59
CA LEU A 42 -26.42 9.88 19.90
C LEU A 42 -25.24 9.04 20.44
N ASP A 43 -25.46 8.35 21.55
CA ASP A 43 -24.45 7.53 22.23
C ASP A 43 -24.41 6.08 21.77
N GLU A 44 -25.28 5.70 20.85
CA GLU A 44 -25.35 4.38 20.27
C GLU A 44 -24.47 4.24 19.03
N PHE A 45 -23.85 3.08 18.80
CA PHE A 45 -23.12 2.79 17.57
C PHE A 45 -24.09 2.69 16.36
N PRO A 46 -23.67 3.13 15.16
CA PRO A 46 -22.35 3.73 14.83
C PRO A 46 -22.27 5.23 15.13
N TYR A 47 -23.37 5.87 15.51
CA TYR A 47 -23.51 7.34 15.63
C TYR A 47 -22.55 7.93 16.66
N ARG A 48 -22.24 7.22 17.73
CA ARG A 48 -21.26 7.64 18.74
C ARG A 48 -19.94 8.11 18.14
N MET A 49 -19.51 7.49 17.05
CA MET A 49 -18.22 7.78 16.40
C MET A 49 -18.36 8.60 15.12
N GLU A 50 -19.59 8.86 14.68
CA GLU A 50 -19.88 9.50 13.39
C GLU A 50 -20.64 10.81 13.59
N CYS A 51 -20.27 11.85 12.86
CA CYS A 51 -21.02 13.10 12.80
C CYS A 51 -21.06 13.65 11.38
N GLY A 52 -22.11 14.35 11.05
CA GLY A 52 -22.34 14.87 9.70
C GLY A 52 -22.91 13.81 8.75
N THR A 53 -23.02 14.18 7.48
CA THR A 53 -23.47 13.26 6.41
C THR A 53 -22.35 12.29 6.07
N LEU A 54 -22.67 11.00 6.13
CA LEU A 54 -21.71 9.93 5.81
C LEU A 54 -21.28 9.99 4.34
N ASN A 55 -20.05 9.56 4.07
CA ASN A 55 -19.52 9.39 2.71
C ASN A 55 -20.14 8.13 2.05
N ILE A 56 -21.41 8.21 1.66
CA ILE A 56 -22.18 7.09 1.09
C ILE A 56 -21.52 6.56 -0.18
N VAL A 57 -20.97 7.44 -1.02
CA VAL A 57 -20.28 7.05 -2.26
C VAL A 57 -19.03 6.24 -1.93
N GLY A 58 -18.23 6.69 -0.93
CA GLY A 58 -17.07 5.95 -0.45
C GLY A 58 -17.44 4.58 0.13
N VAL A 59 -18.51 4.50 0.92
CA VAL A 59 -19.00 3.23 1.48
C VAL A 59 -19.44 2.28 0.36
N ALA A 60 -20.17 2.76 -0.64
CA ALA A 60 -20.61 1.96 -1.78
C ALA A 60 -19.41 1.43 -2.59
N GLY A 61 -18.43 2.29 -2.86
CA GLY A 61 -17.20 1.91 -3.56
C GLY A 61 -16.36 0.89 -2.78
N LEU A 62 -16.17 1.09 -1.48
CA LEU A 62 -15.48 0.12 -0.62
C LEU A 62 -16.19 -1.24 -0.60
N ASN A 63 -17.53 -1.24 -0.49
CA ASN A 63 -18.31 -2.47 -0.55
C ASN A 63 -18.16 -3.20 -1.89
N ALA A 64 -18.09 -2.46 -3.00
CA ALA A 64 -17.83 -3.05 -4.32
C ALA A 64 -16.43 -3.70 -4.39
N GLY A 65 -15.38 -3.01 -3.90
CA GLY A 65 -14.03 -3.55 -3.82
C GLY A 65 -13.96 -4.81 -2.96
N MET A 66 -14.54 -4.80 -1.77
CA MET A 66 -14.57 -5.97 -0.88
C MET A 66 -15.33 -7.16 -1.51
N LYS A 67 -16.45 -6.92 -2.18
CA LYS A 67 -17.17 -7.97 -2.91
C LYS A 67 -16.37 -8.56 -4.05
N TRP A 68 -15.62 -7.73 -4.76
CA TRP A 68 -14.73 -8.20 -5.81
C TRP A 68 -13.63 -9.10 -5.23
N ILE A 69 -12.96 -8.70 -4.14
CA ILE A 69 -11.96 -9.53 -3.44
C ILE A 69 -12.55 -10.86 -2.99
N GLN A 70 -13.76 -10.85 -2.43
CA GLN A 70 -14.45 -12.08 -2.02
C GLN A 70 -14.74 -13.01 -3.20
N LYS A 71 -15.13 -12.45 -4.35
CA LYS A 71 -15.42 -13.21 -5.58
C LYS A 71 -14.16 -13.85 -6.16
N GLU A 72 -13.06 -13.10 -6.24
CA GLU A 72 -11.78 -13.61 -6.76
C GLU A 72 -11.12 -14.62 -5.80
N GLY A 73 -11.44 -14.51 -4.51
CA GLY A 73 -10.84 -15.31 -3.44
C GLY A 73 -9.55 -14.70 -2.91
N MET A 74 -9.55 -14.36 -1.63
CA MET A 74 -8.43 -13.68 -0.98
C MET A 74 -7.13 -14.49 -1.07
N ASN A 75 -7.19 -15.82 -0.90
CA ASN A 75 -6.03 -16.69 -1.00
C ASN A 75 -5.48 -16.73 -2.44
N ASN A 76 -6.35 -16.81 -3.44
CA ASN A 76 -5.92 -16.81 -4.85
C ASN A 76 -5.20 -15.51 -5.23
N LEU A 77 -5.72 -14.37 -4.77
CA LEU A 77 -5.09 -13.07 -4.98
C LEU A 77 -3.72 -13.02 -4.29
N HIS A 78 -3.64 -13.46 -3.05
CA HIS A 78 -2.39 -13.48 -2.28
C HIS A 78 -1.35 -14.40 -2.94
N GLU A 79 -1.71 -15.62 -3.32
CA GLU A 79 -0.81 -16.55 -4.00
C GLU A 79 -0.28 -15.98 -5.32
N LYS A 80 -1.16 -15.36 -6.12
CA LYS A 80 -0.77 -14.68 -7.36
C LYS A 80 0.24 -13.57 -7.09
N GLU A 81 -0.06 -12.67 -6.14
CA GLU A 81 0.82 -11.55 -5.81
C GLU A 81 2.17 -12.04 -5.26
N MET A 82 2.18 -13.04 -4.39
CA MET A 82 3.42 -13.56 -3.79
C MET A 82 4.28 -14.31 -4.80
N ARG A 83 3.69 -14.98 -5.78
CA ARG A 83 4.42 -15.58 -6.91
C ARG A 83 5.14 -14.51 -7.73
N MET A 84 4.44 -13.45 -8.10
CA MET A 84 5.01 -12.30 -8.83
C MET A 84 6.07 -11.57 -7.98
N TRP A 85 5.82 -11.40 -6.69
CA TRP A 85 6.78 -10.80 -5.76
C TRP A 85 8.08 -11.62 -5.65
N THR A 86 7.96 -12.93 -5.54
CA THR A 86 9.12 -13.84 -5.52
C THR A 86 9.93 -13.72 -6.81
N ARG A 87 9.27 -13.69 -7.96
CA ARG A 87 9.93 -13.52 -9.27
C ARG A 87 10.66 -12.18 -9.36
N LEU A 88 10.02 -11.09 -8.94
CA LEU A 88 10.62 -9.76 -8.91
C LEU A 88 11.84 -9.72 -7.98
N ARG A 89 11.69 -10.21 -6.75
CA ARG A 89 12.77 -10.27 -5.76
C ARG A 89 13.97 -11.02 -6.30
N ASP A 90 13.74 -12.21 -6.83
CA ASP A 90 14.81 -13.08 -7.31
C ASP A 90 15.49 -12.49 -8.55
N GLY A 91 14.72 -11.89 -9.47
CA GLY A 91 15.28 -11.20 -10.62
C GLY A 91 16.13 -9.99 -10.24
N LEU A 92 15.65 -9.15 -9.31
CA LEU A 92 16.42 -7.99 -8.85
C LEU A 92 17.68 -8.36 -8.06
N LYS A 93 17.70 -9.52 -7.37
CA LYS A 93 18.87 -10.02 -6.65
C LYS A 93 20.05 -10.39 -7.57
N GLU A 94 19.79 -10.76 -8.81
CA GLU A 94 20.82 -11.12 -9.78
C GLU A 94 21.49 -9.87 -10.42
N ILE A 95 20.92 -8.68 -10.25
CA ILE A 95 21.45 -7.44 -10.81
C ILE A 95 22.55 -6.90 -9.90
N GLU A 96 23.74 -6.70 -10.45
CA GLU A 96 24.90 -6.13 -9.74
C GLU A 96 24.57 -4.72 -9.21
N GLY A 97 24.93 -4.44 -7.97
CA GLY A 97 24.67 -3.15 -7.32
C GLY A 97 23.28 -3.01 -6.70
N VAL A 98 22.36 -3.96 -6.89
CA VAL A 98 21.05 -3.91 -6.25
C VAL A 98 21.09 -4.45 -4.82
N THR A 99 20.61 -3.64 -3.89
CA THR A 99 20.37 -4.04 -2.49
C THR A 99 18.88 -4.11 -2.23
N ILE A 100 18.39 -5.29 -1.79
CA ILE A 100 16.96 -5.51 -1.47
C ILE A 100 16.74 -5.50 0.04
N TYR A 101 15.69 -4.82 0.47
CA TYR A 101 15.26 -4.73 1.86
C TYR A 101 14.02 -5.60 2.08
N CYS A 102 14.23 -6.87 2.37
CA CYS A 102 13.17 -7.82 2.70
C CYS A 102 13.68 -8.89 3.66
N CYS A 103 12.78 -9.65 4.29
CA CYS A 103 13.16 -10.86 5.01
C CYS A 103 13.39 -12.02 4.03
N ASP A 104 14.15 -13.03 4.47
CA ASP A 104 14.50 -14.19 3.65
C ASP A 104 13.28 -15.07 3.31
N SER A 105 12.33 -15.17 4.25
CA SER A 105 11.10 -15.93 4.07
C SER A 105 9.99 -15.09 3.44
N ALA A 106 9.37 -15.61 2.39
CA ALA A 106 8.18 -15.03 1.79
C ALA A 106 6.88 -15.28 2.59
N GLU A 107 6.91 -16.19 3.57
CA GLU A 107 5.72 -16.70 4.26
C GLU A 107 4.92 -15.62 5.00
N ASN A 108 5.61 -14.61 5.55
CA ASN A 108 4.99 -13.49 6.27
C ASN A 108 5.21 -12.15 5.56
N HIS A 109 5.39 -12.18 4.26
CA HIS A 109 5.60 -11.00 3.43
C HIS A 109 4.30 -10.53 2.77
N ASN A 110 4.27 -9.28 2.39
CA ASN A 110 3.26 -8.74 1.49
C ASN A 110 3.89 -8.44 0.13
N SER A 111 3.08 -8.11 -0.85
CA SER A 111 3.47 -7.88 -2.25
C SER A 111 4.20 -6.55 -2.50
N VAL A 112 4.99 -6.09 -1.52
CA VAL A 112 5.77 -4.85 -1.59
C VAL A 112 7.25 -5.17 -1.53
N LEU A 113 8.06 -4.60 -2.42
CA LEU A 113 9.51 -4.77 -2.46
C LEU A 113 10.22 -3.43 -2.48
N SER A 114 11.17 -3.24 -1.56
CA SER A 114 12.02 -2.05 -1.50
C SER A 114 13.45 -2.41 -1.86
N PHE A 115 14.10 -1.57 -2.66
CA PHE A 115 15.47 -1.76 -3.08
C PHE A 115 16.20 -0.42 -3.29
N ASN A 116 17.52 -0.48 -3.34
CA ASN A 116 18.38 0.60 -3.81
C ASN A 116 19.35 0.05 -4.85
N LEU A 117 19.83 0.92 -5.70
CA LEU A 117 20.89 0.66 -6.66
C LEU A 117 22.14 1.45 -6.25
N GLU A 118 23.30 0.79 -6.21
CA GLU A 118 24.57 1.40 -5.87
C GLU A 118 24.86 2.59 -6.79
N ASP A 119 25.46 3.65 -6.21
CA ASP A 119 25.75 4.92 -6.88
C ASP A 119 24.54 5.71 -7.41
N TRP A 120 23.32 5.29 -7.12
CA TRP A 120 22.11 5.98 -7.52
C TRP A 120 21.25 6.46 -6.34
N GLU A 121 20.77 7.68 -6.45
CA GLU A 121 19.73 8.17 -5.55
C GLU A 121 18.38 7.48 -5.89
N ALA A 122 17.64 7.10 -4.86
CA ALA A 122 16.34 6.46 -5.06
C ALA A 122 15.37 7.31 -5.91
N GLY A 123 15.45 8.65 -5.78
CA GLY A 123 14.66 9.59 -6.56
C GLY A 123 14.98 9.57 -8.05
N ASP A 124 16.28 9.44 -8.40
CA ASP A 124 16.73 9.39 -9.80
C ASP A 124 16.25 8.09 -10.45
N VAL A 125 16.49 6.95 -9.79
CA VAL A 125 15.99 5.65 -10.27
C VAL A 125 14.48 5.66 -10.46
N GLY A 126 13.73 6.24 -9.51
CA GLY A 126 12.28 6.34 -9.63
C GLY A 126 11.83 7.23 -10.78
N THR A 127 12.55 8.32 -11.05
CA THR A 127 12.27 9.20 -12.19
C THR A 127 12.50 8.48 -13.51
N MET A 128 13.60 7.73 -13.65
CA MET A 128 13.87 6.94 -14.85
C MET A 128 12.83 5.85 -15.06
N LEU A 129 12.48 5.11 -14.01
CA LEU A 129 11.43 4.09 -14.09
C LEU A 129 10.10 4.67 -14.61
N ASP A 130 9.71 5.86 -14.14
CA ASP A 130 8.46 6.50 -14.54
C ASP A 130 8.55 7.06 -15.97
N VAL A 131 9.60 7.84 -16.29
CA VAL A 131 9.70 8.60 -17.54
C VAL A 131 10.13 7.73 -18.71
N ASP A 132 11.13 6.87 -18.52
CA ASP A 132 11.74 6.12 -19.61
C ASP A 132 11.09 4.75 -19.81
N TYR A 133 10.58 4.13 -18.72
CA TYR A 133 10.01 2.79 -18.75
C TYR A 133 8.51 2.74 -18.46
N ASN A 134 7.88 3.88 -18.13
CA ASN A 134 6.45 3.95 -17.76
C ASN A 134 6.08 3.01 -16.60
N ILE A 135 6.98 2.90 -15.63
CA ILE A 135 6.80 2.08 -14.42
C ILE A 135 6.62 2.98 -13.21
N ALA A 136 5.39 3.05 -12.71
CA ALA A 136 5.08 3.81 -11.51
C ALA A 136 5.67 3.13 -10.27
N CYS A 137 6.47 3.85 -9.50
CA CYS A 137 7.03 3.40 -8.24
C CYS A 137 6.91 4.49 -7.17
N ARG A 138 7.32 4.18 -5.96
CA ARG A 138 7.43 5.17 -4.89
C ARG A 138 8.85 5.24 -4.37
N THR A 139 9.38 6.44 -4.21
CA THR A 139 10.73 6.69 -3.68
C THR A 139 10.71 7.40 -2.33
N GLY A 140 11.82 7.39 -1.62
CA GLY A 140 12.01 8.10 -0.36
C GLY A 140 11.62 7.29 0.88
N LEU A 141 11.20 7.97 1.95
CA LEU A 141 10.91 7.36 3.26
C LEU A 141 9.54 6.68 3.38
N GLN A 142 8.70 6.77 2.37
CA GLN A 142 7.45 5.99 2.19
C GLN A 142 6.47 6.01 3.36
N CYS A 143 6.39 7.11 4.10
CA CYS A 143 5.61 7.27 5.33
C CYS A 143 6.04 6.32 6.48
N ALA A 144 7.29 5.84 6.47
CA ALA A 144 7.83 4.89 7.43
C ALA A 144 9.23 5.32 7.94
N PRO A 145 9.40 6.56 8.48
CA PRO A 145 10.71 7.09 8.83
C PRO A 145 11.47 6.22 9.83
N LEU A 146 10.77 5.63 10.81
CA LEU A 146 11.42 4.77 11.81
C LEU A 146 11.99 3.47 11.21
N VAL A 147 11.33 2.91 10.20
CA VAL A 147 11.84 1.74 9.48
C VAL A 147 13.14 2.12 8.73
N HIS A 148 13.13 3.25 8.04
CA HIS A 148 14.32 3.72 7.32
C HIS A 148 15.48 4.05 8.27
N THR A 149 15.20 4.60 9.46
CA THR A 149 16.21 4.81 10.50
C THR A 149 16.82 3.48 10.98
N GLN A 150 15.98 2.46 11.21
CA GLN A 150 16.46 1.13 11.62
C GLN A 150 17.31 0.44 10.55
N LEU A 151 16.95 0.61 9.27
CA LEU A 151 17.69 0.06 8.13
C LEU A 151 18.89 0.93 7.73
N GLY A 152 19.03 2.15 8.27
CA GLY A 152 20.05 3.10 7.90
C GLY A 152 19.86 3.78 6.54
N THR A 153 18.72 3.53 5.90
CA THR A 153 18.39 4.07 4.57
C THR A 153 17.87 5.51 4.61
N ASP A 154 17.56 6.06 5.78
CA ASP A 154 17.28 7.49 5.98
C ASP A 154 18.48 8.37 5.58
N LYS A 155 19.70 7.88 5.75
CA LYS A 155 20.95 8.58 5.40
C LYS A 155 21.19 8.69 3.89
N ILE A 156 20.55 7.83 3.11
CA ILE A 156 20.60 7.77 1.65
C ILE A 156 19.26 8.14 1.01
N HIS A 157 18.48 8.98 1.71
CA HIS A 157 17.19 9.51 1.27
C HIS A 157 16.10 8.46 0.97
N GLY A 158 16.21 7.26 1.57
CA GLY A 158 15.19 6.21 1.49
C GLY A 158 15.49 5.15 0.43
N THR A 159 14.43 4.58 -0.13
CA THR A 159 14.50 3.46 -1.08
C THR A 159 13.55 3.67 -2.25
N VAL A 160 13.76 2.94 -3.33
CA VAL A 160 12.74 2.69 -4.37
C VAL A 160 11.84 1.57 -3.89
N ARG A 161 10.54 1.71 -4.06
CA ARG A 161 9.55 0.68 -3.71
C ARG A 161 8.65 0.36 -4.88
N LEU A 162 8.59 -0.91 -5.24
CA LEU A 162 7.59 -1.47 -6.13
C LEU A 162 6.49 -2.16 -5.31
N SER A 163 5.25 -2.05 -5.76
CA SER A 163 4.10 -2.67 -5.10
C SER A 163 3.30 -3.44 -6.13
N ILE A 164 3.15 -4.73 -5.90
CA ILE A 164 2.42 -5.62 -6.80
C ILE A 164 0.99 -5.73 -6.31
N GLY A 165 0.05 -5.58 -7.20
CA GLY A 165 -1.36 -5.72 -6.92
C GLY A 165 -2.03 -6.77 -7.83
N PRO A 166 -3.31 -7.04 -7.62
CA PRO A 166 -4.02 -8.13 -8.29
C PRO A 166 -4.17 -7.93 -9.81
N PHE A 167 -3.98 -6.72 -10.30
CA PHE A 167 -4.07 -6.38 -11.74
C PHE A 167 -2.72 -6.43 -12.46
N ASN A 168 -1.62 -6.65 -11.74
CA ASN A 168 -0.33 -6.88 -12.38
C ASN A 168 -0.29 -8.24 -13.07
N THR A 169 0.59 -8.34 -14.07
CA THR A 169 0.85 -9.54 -14.87
C THR A 169 2.33 -9.92 -14.78
N ASP A 170 2.67 -11.11 -15.24
CA ASP A 170 4.06 -11.56 -15.27
C ASP A 170 4.92 -10.66 -16.19
N GLU A 171 4.34 -10.17 -17.30
CA GLU A 171 5.01 -9.25 -18.22
C GLU A 171 5.39 -7.92 -17.54
N HIS A 172 4.54 -7.41 -16.62
CA HIS A 172 4.88 -6.23 -15.82
C HIS A 172 6.07 -6.48 -14.89
N ILE A 173 6.21 -7.71 -14.38
CA ILE A 173 7.33 -8.09 -13.51
C ILE A 173 8.63 -8.17 -14.31
N GLU A 174 8.60 -8.83 -15.47
CA GLU A 174 9.79 -8.91 -16.33
C GLU A 174 10.22 -7.52 -16.81
N ALA A 175 9.28 -6.68 -17.23
CA ALA A 175 9.59 -5.29 -17.63
C ALA A 175 10.23 -4.48 -16.48
N ALA A 176 9.81 -4.71 -15.23
CA ALA A 176 10.40 -4.03 -14.08
C ALA A 176 11.84 -4.52 -13.80
N ILE A 177 12.11 -5.81 -13.97
CA ILE A 177 13.46 -6.37 -13.83
C ILE A 177 14.38 -5.83 -14.92
N GLU A 178 13.95 -5.88 -16.18
CA GLU A 178 14.69 -5.36 -17.33
C GLU A 178 15.02 -3.88 -17.18
N ALA A 179 14.04 -3.07 -16.76
CA ALA A 179 14.24 -1.64 -16.54
C ALA A 179 15.30 -1.35 -15.46
N VAL A 180 15.30 -2.09 -14.36
CA VAL A 180 16.31 -1.91 -13.29
C VAL A 180 17.69 -2.38 -13.76
N GLU A 181 17.78 -3.46 -14.54
CA GLU A 181 19.01 -3.95 -15.14
C GLU A 181 19.61 -2.92 -16.12
N ASP A 182 18.78 -2.36 -16.98
CA ASP A 182 19.18 -1.31 -17.91
C ASP A 182 19.72 -0.08 -17.17
N ILE A 183 19.02 0.40 -16.14
CA ILE A 183 19.46 1.54 -15.32
C ILE A 183 20.79 1.21 -14.64
N ALA A 184 20.95 0.00 -14.11
CA ALA A 184 22.20 -0.44 -13.46
C ALA A 184 23.38 -0.46 -14.44
N SER A 185 23.14 -0.73 -15.71
CA SER A 185 24.15 -0.76 -16.76
C SER A 185 24.67 0.64 -17.15
N ILE A 186 23.97 1.71 -16.80
CA ILE A 186 24.37 3.09 -17.09
C ILE A 186 25.50 3.48 -16.15
N LYS A 187 26.70 3.60 -16.68
CA LYS A 187 27.86 4.11 -15.91
C LYS A 187 27.70 5.61 -15.65
N LYS A 188 27.72 6.00 -14.38
CA LYS A 188 27.82 7.41 -13.97
C LYS A 188 29.23 7.94 -14.13
#